data_29bdf67d6c67021f075d6e3cb4ff2db1
#
_entry.id   29bdf67d6c67021f075d6e3cb4ff2db1
#
_cell.length_a   1.000
_cell.length_b   1.000
_cell.length_c   1.000
_cell.angle_alpha   90.00
_cell.angle_beta   90.00
_cell.angle_gamma   90.00
#
_symmetry.space_group_name_H-M   'P 1'
#
loop_
_entity.id
_entity.type
_entity.pdbx_description
1 polymer ?
#
loop_
_entity_poly.entity_id
_entity_poly.type
_entity_poly.pdbx_seq_one_letter_code
_entity_poly.pdbx_strand_id
1 'polypeptide(L)'
;MIVNVQKFCSKSYNISIDTLKGKRKVKDSNEYKTYNLSIILSWLLHPTQVYGSKSLIARFHGCKHKNRVYRLVKLYNNNPRFKSYVDKAKDNYYKS
;
A
#
# COMPACT_ATOMS: atom_id res chain seq x y z
N MET A 1 -2.88 4.87 -11.55
CA MET A 1 -2.48 5.30 -10.20
C MET A 1 -2.04 4.14 -9.30
N ILE A 2 -2.91 3.19 -9.00
CA ILE A 2 -2.56 2.04 -8.15
C ILE A 2 -1.39 1.24 -8.75
N VAL A 3 -1.45 0.98 -10.05
CA VAL A 3 -0.40 0.24 -10.76
C VAL A 3 0.95 0.97 -10.65
N ASN A 4 0.95 2.28 -10.74
CA ASN A 4 2.19 3.07 -10.60
C ASN A 4 2.77 2.97 -9.20
N VAL A 5 1.93 2.98 -8.18
CA VAL A 5 2.36 2.79 -6.78
C VAL A 5 2.96 1.39 -6.60
N GLN A 6 2.31 0.36 -7.15
CA GLN A 6 2.82 -1.01 -7.07
C GLN A 6 4.18 -1.13 -7.78
N LYS A 7 4.33 -0.52 -8.94
CA LYS A 7 5.62 -0.52 -9.67
C LYS A 7 6.71 0.19 -8.87
N PHE A 8 6.39 1.33 -8.26
CA PHE A 8 7.32 2.05 -7.40
C PHE A 8 7.78 1.18 -6.22
N CYS A 9 6.84 0.56 -5.51
CA CYS A 9 7.16 -0.28 -4.37
C CYS A 9 7.98 -1.50 -4.77
N SER A 10 7.62 -2.14 -5.88
CA SER A 10 8.35 -3.29 -6.41
C SER A 10 9.82 -2.92 -6.68
N LYS A 11 10.04 -1.82 -7.36
CA LYS A 11 11.39 -1.37 -7.73
C LYS A 11 12.18 -0.90 -6.51
N SER A 12 11.59 -0.07 -5.67
CA SER A 12 12.28 0.56 -4.54
C SER A 12 12.66 -0.42 -3.45
N TYR A 13 11.86 -1.46 -3.24
CA TYR A 13 12.07 -2.42 -2.17
C TYR A 13 12.45 -3.81 -2.67
N ASN A 14 12.66 -3.94 -3.97
CA ASN A 14 13.07 -5.19 -4.61
C ASN A 14 12.12 -6.35 -4.30
N ILE A 15 10.83 -6.09 -4.45
CA ILE A 15 9.75 -7.05 -4.20
C ILE A 15 9.01 -7.30 -5.51
N SER A 16 8.67 -8.56 -5.77
CA SER A 16 7.94 -8.95 -6.98
C SER A 16 6.57 -8.26 -7.06
N ILE A 17 6.19 -7.83 -8.26
CA ILE A 17 4.86 -7.28 -8.52
C ILE A 17 3.76 -8.28 -8.15
N ASP A 18 3.98 -9.57 -8.37
CA ASP A 18 3.01 -10.61 -8.03
C ASP A 18 2.74 -10.65 -6.52
N THR A 19 3.78 -10.44 -5.71
CA THR A 19 3.63 -10.33 -4.26
C THR A 19 2.69 -9.18 -3.90
N LEU A 20 2.83 -8.05 -4.57
CA LEU A 20 1.99 -6.87 -4.31
C LEU A 20 0.56 -7.07 -4.81
N LYS A 21 0.34 -8.01 -5.72
CA LYS A 21 -1.00 -8.37 -6.23
C LYS A 21 -1.67 -9.48 -5.44
N GLY A 22 -1.09 -9.87 -4.31
CA GLY A 22 -1.73 -10.83 -3.42
C GLY A 22 -1.11 -12.21 -3.35
N LYS A 23 0.04 -12.44 -3.99
CA LYS A 23 0.76 -13.69 -3.84
C LYS A 23 1.10 -13.91 -2.37
N ARG A 24 1.04 -15.18 -1.92
CA ARG A 24 1.33 -15.54 -0.53
C ARG A 24 2.67 -14.97 -0.06
N LYS A 25 2.68 -14.41 1.13
CA LYS A 25 3.86 -13.79 1.73
C LYS A 25 3.92 -14.10 3.22
N VAL A 26 5.13 -14.09 3.76
CA VAL A 26 5.36 -14.38 5.18
C VAL A 26 5.04 -13.12 5.99
N LYS A 27 4.25 -13.29 7.06
CA LYS A 27 3.92 -12.20 7.97
C LYS A 27 5.21 -11.63 8.58
N ASP A 28 5.26 -10.31 8.74
CA ASP A 28 6.39 -9.55 9.28
C ASP A 28 7.66 -9.59 8.41
N SER A 29 7.58 -10.15 7.21
CA SER A 29 8.67 -10.09 6.24
C SER A 29 8.69 -8.72 5.53
N ASN A 30 9.79 -8.43 4.82
CA ASN A 30 9.85 -7.24 3.98
C ASN A 30 8.76 -7.25 2.90
N GLU A 31 8.43 -8.43 2.39
CA GLU A 31 7.35 -8.58 1.42
C GLU A 31 6.01 -8.12 2.01
N TYR A 32 5.71 -8.53 3.23
CA TYR A 32 4.47 -8.17 3.91
C TYR A 32 4.42 -6.66 4.18
N LYS A 33 5.52 -6.10 4.67
CA LYS A 33 5.62 -4.65 4.95
C LYS A 33 5.44 -3.83 3.69
N THR A 34 6.07 -4.23 2.58
CA THR A 34 5.97 -3.54 1.30
C THR A 34 4.57 -3.66 0.71
N TYR A 35 3.94 -4.82 0.90
CA TYR A 35 2.56 -5.04 0.49
C TYR A 35 1.61 -4.05 1.18
N ASN A 36 1.74 -3.93 2.51
CA ASN A 36 0.93 -2.98 3.27
C ASN A 36 1.24 -1.53 2.87
N LEU A 37 2.51 -1.22 2.63
CA LEU A 37 2.91 0.11 2.17
C LEU A 37 2.27 0.45 0.83
N SER A 38 2.26 -0.49 -0.12
CA SER A 38 1.63 -0.29 -1.42
C SER A 38 0.14 0.03 -1.28
N ILE A 39 -0.55 -0.67 -0.40
CA ILE A 39 -1.98 -0.45 -0.15
C ILE A 39 -2.23 0.96 0.41
N ILE A 40 -1.50 1.34 1.47
CA ILE A 40 -1.74 2.65 2.09
C ILE A 40 -1.32 3.81 1.18
N LEU A 41 -0.22 3.67 0.44
CA LEU A 41 0.18 4.68 -0.53
C LEU A 41 -0.86 4.82 -1.64
N SER A 42 -1.42 3.71 -2.11
CA SER A 42 -2.48 3.76 -3.12
C SER A 42 -3.69 4.55 -2.62
N TRP A 43 -4.03 4.42 -1.33
CA TRP A 43 -5.12 5.18 -0.74
C TRP A 43 -4.77 6.67 -0.60
N LEU A 44 -3.60 6.98 -0.05
CA LEU A 44 -3.21 8.37 0.20
C LEU A 44 -3.02 9.16 -1.10
N LEU A 45 -2.57 8.51 -2.16
CA LEU A 45 -2.31 9.15 -3.44
C LEU A 45 -3.50 9.05 -4.40
N HIS A 46 -4.56 8.36 -4.02
CA HIS A 46 -5.72 8.19 -4.88
C HIS A 46 -6.44 9.53 -5.06
N PRO A 47 -6.75 9.93 -6.31
CA PRO A 47 -7.28 11.27 -6.56
C PRO A 47 -8.65 11.54 -5.97
N THR A 48 -9.47 10.53 -5.74
CA THR A 48 -10.84 10.73 -5.29
C THR A 48 -11.12 10.34 -3.85
N GLN A 49 -10.45 9.35 -3.29
CA GLN A 49 -10.66 8.88 -1.91
C GLN A 49 -12.15 8.74 -1.52
N VAL A 50 -12.97 8.27 -2.47
CA VAL A 50 -14.38 8.05 -2.23
C VAL A 50 -14.64 6.60 -1.81
N TYR A 51 -15.90 6.28 -1.43
CA TYR A 51 -16.28 4.97 -0.90
C TYR A 51 -15.76 3.80 -1.76
N GLY A 52 -15.91 3.87 -3.08
CA GLY A 52 -15.47 2.80 -3.97
C GLY A 52 -13.97 2.64 -4.12
N SER A 53 -13.18 3.64 -3.70
CA SER A 53 -11.72 3.62 -3.86
C SER A 53 -11.07 2.54 -3.02
N LYS A 54 -11.55 2.32 -1.79
CA LYS A 54 -10.99 1.27 -0.90
C LYS A 54 -11.20 -0.12 -1.49
N SER A 55 -12.38 -0.38 -2.07
CA SER A 55 -12.66 -1.65 -2.71
C SER A 55 -11.78 -1.89 -3.92
N LEU A 56 -11.54 -0.85 -4.72
CA LEU A 56 -10.68 -0.93 -5.89
C LEU A 56 -9.24 -1.22 -5.48
N ILE A 57 -8.72 -0.52 -4.49
CA ILE A 57 -7.37 -0.73 -3.96
C ILE A 57 -7.21 -2.16 -3.45
N ALA A 58 -8.18 -2.64 -2.66
CA ALA A 58 -8.16 -4.01 -2.15
C ALA A 58 -8.09 -5.02 -3.29
N ARG A 59 -8.90 -4.83 -4.34
CA ARG A 59 -8.92 -5.72 -5.50
C ARG A 59 -7.58 -5.78 -6.21
N PHE A 60 -6.94 -4.63 -6.44
CA PHE A 60 -5.63 -4.58 -7.10
C PHE A 60 -4.53 -5.26 -6.29
N HIS A 61 -4.72 -5.39 -4.97
CA HIS A 61 -3.76 -6.05 -4.08
C HIS A 61 -4.19 -7.47 -3.71
N GLY A 62 -5.19 -8.02 -4.38
CA GLY A 62 -5.64 -9.39 -4.17
C GLY A 62 -6.37 -9.62 -2.85
N CYS A 63 -6.87 -8.57 -2.21
CA CYS A 63 -7.65 -8.69 -0.98
C CYS A 63 -9.10 -9.00 -1.32
N LYS A 64 -9.70 -9.96 -0.61
CA LYS A 64 -11.12 -10.30 -0.78
C LYS A 64 -12.04 -9.20 -0.27
N HIS A 65 -11.60 -8.47 0.76
CA HIS A 65 -12.39 -7.44 1.42
C HIS A 65 -11.56 -6.18 1.63
N LYS A 66 -12.23 -5.03 1.67
CA LYS A 66 -11.60 -3.73 1.88
C LYS A 66 -11.13 -3.51 3.33
N ASN A 67 -11.36 -4.46 4.23
CA ASN A 67 -11.02 -4.33 5.64
C ASN A 67 -9.54 -4.04 5.88
N ARG A 68 -8.65 -4.63 5.08
CA ARG A 68 -7.22 -4.34 5.20
C ARG A 68 -6.92 -2.87 4.93
N VAL A 69 -7.56 -2.29 3.92
CA VAL A 69 -7.38 -0.87 3.61
C VAL A 69 -7.84 -0.02 4.79
N TYR A 70 -9.01 -0.30 5.36
CA TYR A 70 -9.51 0.41 6.54
C TYR A 70 -8.54 0.32 7.71
N ARG A 71 -8.01 -0.87 7.99
CA ARG A 71 -7.08 -1.07 9.11
C ARG A 71 -5.78 -0.28 8.90
N LEU A 72 -5.28 -0.24 7.67
CA LEU A 72 -4.05 0.49 7.37
C LEU A 72 -4.28 2.01 7.44
N VAL A 73 -5.42 2.50 7.00
CA VAL A 73 -5.77 3.91 7.13
C VAL A 73 -5.85 4.30 8.62
N LYS A 74 -6.50 3.47 9.43
CA LYS A 74 -6.59 3.69 10.87
C LYS A 74 -5.21 3.68 11.52
N LEU A 75 -4.37 2.73 11.14
CA LEU A 75 -3.01 2.64 11.65
C LEU A 75 -2.19 3.89 11.27
N TYR A 76 -2.30 4.35 10.05
CA TYR A 76 -1.65 5.56 9.59
C TYR A 76 -2.04 6.77 10.43
N ASN A 77 -3.33 6.90 10.75
CA ASN A 77 -3.84 8.04 11.51
C ASN A 77 -3.48 7.97 13.00
N ASN A 78 -3.24 6.78 13.56
CA ASN A 78 -3.11 6.60 15.00
C ASN A 78 -1.73 6.16 15.47
N ASN A 79 -0.83 5.77 14.56
CA ASN A 79 0.52 5.29 14.91
C ASN A 79 1.57 6.20 14.30
N PRO A 80 2.27 7.04 15.11
CA PRO A 80 3.26 7.98 14.59
C PRO A 80 4.42 7.33 13.84
N ARG A 81 4.87 6.14 14.26
CA ARG A 81 5.96 5.44 13.60
C ARG A 81 5.56 4.98 12.20
N PHE A 82 4.37 4.40 12.10
CA PHE A 82 3.84 3.95 10.82
C PHE A 82 3.60 5.14 9.89
N LYS A 83 3.03 6.22 10.41
CA LYS A 83 2.80 7.45 9.66
C LYS A 83 4.10 8.01 9.10
N SER A 84 5.14 8.08 9.93
CA SER A 84 6.45 8.59 9.51
C SER A 84 7.07 7.73 8.41
N TYR A 85 7.00 6.42 8.56
CA TYR A 85 7.47 5.47 7.56
C TYR A 85 6.74 5.65 6.21
N VAL A 86 5.42 5.76 6.25
CA VAL A 86 4.60 5.93 5.05
C VAL A 86 4.84 7.29 4.40
N ASP A 87 4.93 8.36 5.20
CA ASP A 87 5.16 9.72 4.68
C ASP A 87 6.51 9.81 3.98
N LYS A 88 7.54 9.16 4.51
CA LYS A 88 8.85 9.09 3.88
C LYS A 88 8.78 8.38 2.52
N ALA A 89 8.07 7.28 2.46
CA ALA A 89 7.88 6.54 1.21
C ALA A 89 7.08 7.37 0.19
N LYS A 90 6.09 8.12 0.66
CA LYS A 90 5.30 9.01 -0.19
C LYS A 90 6.18 10.11 -0.81
N ASP A 91 7.06 10.71 -0.01
CA ASP A 91 8.00 11.71 -0.51
C ASP A 91 8.92 11.11 -1.58
N ASN A 92 9.44 9.90 -1.34
CA ASN A 92 10.29 9.21 -2.31
C ASN A 92 9.53 8.91 -3.60
N TYR A 93 8.25 8.58 -3.52
CA TYR A 93 7.41 8.37 -4.68
C TYR A 93 7.32 9.63 -5.55
N TYR A 94 7.11 10.79 -4.92
CA TYR A 94 7.04 12.06 -5.65
C TYR A 94 8.36 12.46 -6.29
N LYS A 95 9.48 12.01 -5.74
CA LYS A 95 10.81 12.31 -6.27
C LYS A 95 11.24 11.32 -7.37
N SER A 96 10.54 10.22 -7.52
CA SER A 96 10.93 9.17 -8.48
C SER A 96 10.57 9.50 -9.93
#